data_dedf18350eb01c9001179eb70a9d004a
#
_entry.id   dedf18350eb01c9001179eb70a9d004a
#
_cell.length_a   1.000
_cell.length_b   1.000
_cell.length_c   1.000
_cell.angle_alpha   90.00
_cell.angle_beta   90.00
_cell.angle_gamma   90.00
#
_symmetry.space_group_name_H-M   'P 1'
#
loop_
_entity.id
_entity.type
_entity.pdbx_description
1 polymer ?
#
loop_
_entity_poly.entity_id
_entity_poly.type
_entity_poly.pdbx_seq_one_letter_code
_entity_poly.pdbx_strand_id
1 'polypeptide(L)'
;MMKLNFKIHSIKTLGDLTTPVQLYLKLRDAYPNALLLEGADYHSKADAHSFICLRPLANFEVNQGEVIETFPKKTEKKYLLTKQDLVEKLEAFSAQFSIESSAHQNVQGLFGYLAWDALPFMEKLSRKRHNNPASIPEVKFSFYQNIVVFNHFHNEIEFIEFYNEETVSEMARIQEICLQRNFTHYPFQTEGEMQSNLEDEDFIQIVSRCKEACYRGDVFQIVPSRQFQQGFTGDEFNVYRSLRSINPSPYLFYFDYGNYKIFGSSPEAQIIIQNRIAQIHPIAGTVRRTGNLEKDSQLTDELIYDPKENEEHVMLVDLARNDLSKNAQNVEVERYKEVQYFSHVIHLVSKVTAELEEDASSLQVLADSFPAGTLSGAPKYKALQLLEEFENQNRGIYGGTLGFLGFNGDINMAIVIRSFISKNHTLYFQAGAGTVSYTHLTLPTTPY
;
A
#
# COMPACT_ATOMS: atom_id res chain seq x y z
N MET A 1 7.07 -1.06 -30.80
CA MET A 1 7.99 -1.59 -29.77
C MET A 1 7.95 -3.11 -29.81
N MET A 2 9.09 -3.78 -29.59
CA MET A 2 9.15 -5.24 -29.53
C MET A 2 8.53 -5.69 -28.20
N LYS A 3 7.45 -6.49 -28.24
CA LYS A 3 6.84 -7.03 -27.01
C LYS A 3 7.74 -8.12 -26.43
N LEU A 4 7.95 -8.09 -25.13
CA LEU A 4 8.64 -9.12 -24.38
C LEU A 4 7.62 -10.21 -24.01
N ASN A 5 7.69 -11.34 -24.69
CA ASN A 5 6.76 -12.45 -24.48
C ASN A 5 7.35 -13.43 -23.45
N PHE A 6 6.51 -13.84 -22.51
CA PHE A 6 6.86 -14.82 -21.50
C PHE A 6 5.84 -15.96 -21.49
N LYS A 7 6.31 -17.14 -21.09
CA LYS A 7 5.51 -18.32 -20.76
C LYS A 7 5.54 -18.52 -19.24
N ILE A 8 4.58 -19.29 -18.75
CA ILE A 8 4.50 -19.64 -17.33
C ILE A 8 4.84 -21.12 -17.18
N HIS A 9 5.70 -21.41 -16.19
CA HIS A 9 5.87 -22.73 -15.61
C HIS A 9 5.48 -22.68 -14.16
N SER A 10 4.63 -23.59 -13.69
CA SER A 10 4.23 -23.64 -12.28
C SER A 10 4.30 -25.07 -11.73
N ILE A 11 4.64 -25.17 -10.46
CA ILE A 11 4.69 -26.42 -9.70
C ILE A 11 3.99 -26.21 -8.36
N LYS A 12 3.01 -27.07 -8.04
CA LYS A 12 2.29 -27.06 -6.77
C LYS A 12 2.83 -28.11 -5.81
N THR A 13 2.83 -27.76 -4.53
CA THR A 13 3.19 -28.67 -3.43
C THR A 13 2.38 -28.33 -2.18
N LEU A 14 2.34 -29.26 -1.21
CA LEU A 14 1.75 -28.98 0.09
C LEU A 14 2.56 -27.94 0.86
N GLY A 15 1.85 -27.05 1.56
CA GLY A 15 2.42 -25.95 2.36
C GLY A 15 2.08 -26.02 3.86
N ASP A 16 1.50 -27.13 4.31
CA ASP A 16 1.00 -27.34 5.66
C ASP A 16 2.06 -27.33 6.78
N LEU A 17 3.34 -27.53 6.42
CA LEU A 17 4.48 -27.56 7.35
C LEU A 17 5.31 -26.26 7.35
N THR A 18 4.84 -25.20 6.69
CA THR A 18 5.59 -23.95 6.56
C THR A 18 4.68 -22.73 6.60
N THR A 19 5.28 -21.54 6.62
CA THR A 19 4.56 -20.26 6.57
C THR A 19 5.21 -19.33 5.57
N PRO A 20 4.49 -18.32 5.04
CA PRO A 20 5.10 -17.31 4.14
C PRO A 20 6.32 -16.62 4.76
N VAL A 21 6.26 -16.28 6.04
CA VAL A 21 7.40 -15.69 6.80
C VAL A 21 8.61 -16.62 6.81
N GLN A 22 8.41 -17.91 7.05
CA GLN A 22 9.50 -18.88 7.06
C GLN A 22 10.10 -19.05 5.66
N LEU A 23 9.28 -19.12 4.62
CA LEU A 23 9.75 -19.18 3.23
C LEU A 23 10.55 -17.92 2.85
N TYR A 24 10.06 -16.74 3.22
CA TYR A 24 10.76 -15.48 2.97
C TYR A 24 12.13 -15.46 3.65
N LEU A 25 12.22 -15.86 4.92
CA LEU A 25 13.49 -15.93 5.67
C LEU A 25 14.51 -16.89 5.05
N LYS A 26 14.06 -17.97 4.41
CA LYS A 26 14.94 -18.90 3.68
C LYS A 26 15.44 -18.32 2.36
N LEU A 27 14.60 -17.53 1.67
CA LEU A 27 14.85 -17.07 0.32
C LEU A 27 15.58 -15.74 0.26
N ARG A 28 15.35 -14.83 1.21
CA ARG A 28 15.83 -13.44 1.15
C ARG A 28 17.35 -13.29 1.05
N ASP A 29 18.12 -14.18 1.72
CA ASP A 29 19.58 -14.14 1.71
C ASP A 29 20.16 -14.63 0.38
N ALA A 30 19.44 -15.51 -0.32
CA ALA A 30 19.81 -16.01 -1.64
C ALA A 30 19.33 -15.12 -2.79
N TYR A 31 18.21 -14.41 -2.59
CA TYR A 31 17.56 -13.58 -3.59
C TYR A 31 17.33 -12.16 -3.04
N PRO A 32 18.30 -11.25 -3.22
CA PRO A 32 18.12 -9.84 -2.82
C PRO A 32 16.99 -9.17 -3.64
N ASN A 33 16.44 -8.08 -3.10
CA ASN A 33 15.28 -7.37 -3.65
C ASN A 33 14.01 -8.27 -3.71
N ALA A 34 13.84 -9.13 -2.72
CA ALA A 34 12.64 -9.93 -2.56
C ALA A 34 11.52 -9.14 -1.91
N LEU A 35 10.30 -9.33 -2.39
CA LEU A 35 9.10 -8.77 -1.77
C LEU A 35 8.29 -9.87 -1.10
N LEU A 36 7.72 -9.57 0.06
CA LEU A 36 6.71 -10.37 0.73
C LEU A 36 5.43 -9.55 0.83
N LEU A 37 4.33 -10.08 0.32
CA LEU A 37 2.98 -9.58 0.51
C LEU A 37 2.17 -10.70 1.15
N GLU A 38 1.54 -10.42 2.28
CA GLU A 38 0.62 -11.38 2.91
C GLU A 38 -0.79 -10.78 2.87
N GLY A 39 -1.70 -11.46 2.18
CA GLY A 39 -3.12 -11.14 2.16
C GLY A 39 -3.84 -11.96 3.23
N ALA A 40 -4.36 -11.29 4.24
CA ALA A 40 -5.18 -11.90 5.26
C ALA A 40 -6.63 -11.42 5.11
N ASP A 41 -7.27 -11.70 3.97
CA ASP A 41 -8.69 -11.42 3.85
C ASP A 41 -9.49 -12.47 4.64
N TYR A 42 -9.95 -12.06 5.81
CA TYR A 42 -10.78 -12.89 6.69
C TYR A 42 -12.20 -13.09 6.17
N HIS A 43 -12.62 -12.33 5.14
CA HIS A 43 -13.98 -12.36 4.60
C HIS A 43 -14.10 -13.24 3.35
N SER A 44 -13.04 -13.39 2.56
CA SER A 44 -12.96 -14.27 1.40
C SER A 44 -11.89 -15.33 1.62
N LYS A 45 -12.26 -16.44 2.24
CA LYS A 45 -11.32 -17.56 2.50
C LYS A 45 -10.68 -18.11 1.23
N ALA A 46 -11.35 -18.01 0.09
CA ALA A 46 -10.87 -18.52 -1.19
C ALA A 46 -9.71 -17.68 -1.77
N ASP A 47 -9.65 -16.39 -1.44
CA ASP A 47 -8.71 -15.42 -2.03
C ASP A 47 -7.53 -15.05 -1.10
N ALA A 48 -7.43 -15.70 0.06
CA ALA A 48 -6.36 -15.46 1.01
C ALA A 48 -5.03 -16.05 0.50
N HIS A 49 -4.24 -15.23 -0.18
CA HIS A 49 -2.93 -15.61 -0.72
C HIS A 49 -1.82 -14.74 -0.15
N SER A 50 -0.63 -15.34 0.00
CA SER A 50 0.60 -14.59 0.21
C SER A 50 1.54 -14.79 -0.98
N PHE A 51 2.31 -13.75 -1.30
CA PHE A 51 3.22 -13.74 -2.44
C PHE A 51 4.64 -13.42 -1.98
N ILE A 52 5.61 -14.19 -2.48
CA ILE A 52 7.03 -13.85 -2.37
C ILE A 52 7.54 -13.66 -3.78
N CYS A 53 7.90 -12.41 -4.12
CA CYS A 53 8.39 -12.06 -5.44
C CYS A 53 9.92 -12.04 -5.43
N LEU A 54 10.54 -12.74 -6.37
CA LEU A 54 11.98 -12.95 -6.44
C LEU A 54 12.51 -12.62 -7.85
N ARG A 55 13.75 -12.12 -7.92
CA ARG A 55 14.45 -11.88 -9.18
C ARG A 55 13.72 -10.90 -10.11
N PRO A 56 13.75 -9.59 -9.83
CA PRO A 56 13.14 -8.61 -10.72
C PRO A 56 13.77 -8.68 -12.12
N LEU A 57 12.94 -8.90 -13.16
CA LEU A 57 13.33 -8.95 -14.57
C LEU A 57 13.35 -7.56 -15.21
N ALA A 58 12.39 -6.74 -14.85
CA ALA A 58 12.25 -5.38 -15.35
C ALA A 58 11.75 -4.45 -14.26
N ASN A 59 12.19 -3.20 -14.31
CA ASN A 59 11.81 -2.19 -13.32
C ASN A 59 11.42 -0.89 -14.00
N PHE A 60 10.40 -0.24 -13.45
CA PHE A 60 10.04 1.14 -13.70
C PHE A 60 10.26 1.91 -12.40
N GLU A 61 11.20 2.82 -12.40
CA GLU A 61 11.55 3.64 -11.22
C GLU A 61 11.48 5.11 -11.58
N VAL A 62 10.90 5.92 -10.70
CA VAL A 62 10.97 7.38 -10.77
C VAL A 62 11.70 7.87 -9.54
N ASN A 63 12.79 8.59 -9.78
CA ASN A 63 13.60 9.17 -8.71
C ASN A 63 13.89 10.63 -9.03
N GLN A 64 13.40 11.54 -8.21
CA GLN A 64 13.49 13.00 -8.42
C GLN A 64 12.95 13.45 -9.79
N GLY A 65 11.94 12.75 -10.30
CA GLY A 65 11.32 13.00 -11.59
C GLY A 65 12.07 12.41 -12.79
N GLU A 66 13.21 11.76 -12.59
CA GLU A 66 13.85 10.95 -13.64
C GLU A 66 13.27 9.55 -13.66
N VAL A 67 12.78 9.11 -14.81
CA VAL A 67 12.35 7.72 -15.04
C VAL A 67 13.55 6.89 -15.44
N ILE A 68 13.66 5.73 -14.79
CA ILE A 68 14.64 4.70 -15.14
C ILE A 68 13.87 3.41 -15.41
N GLU A 69 13.77 3.03 -16.68
CA GLU A 69 13.25 1.72 -17.09
C GLU A 69 14.41 0.75 -17.30
N THR A 70 14.36 -0.38 -16.61
CA THR A 70 15.33 -1.47 -16.83
C THR A 70 14.61 -2.70 -17.38
N PHE A 71 15.25 -3.42 -18.29
CA PHE A 71 14.74 -4.60 -18.96
C PHE A 71 15.72 -5.77 -18.84
N PRO A 72 15.32 -7.01 -19.21
CA PRO A 72 16.24 -8.13 -19.35
C PRO A 72 17.48 -7.74 -20.16
N LYS A 73 18.64 -8.35 -19.88
CA LYS A 73 19.97 -7.99 -20.42
C LYS A 73 20.48 -6.60 -20.01
N LYS A 74 19.92 -6.01 -18.91
CA LYS A 74 20.35 -4.71 -18.39
C LYS A 74 20.22 -3.55 -19.38
N THR A 75 19.32 -3.66 -20.34
CA THR A 75 18.96 -2.52 -21.19
C THR A 75 18.26 -1.47 -20.32
N GLU A 76 18.75 -0.25 -20.38
CA GLU A 76 18.26 0.86 -19.56
C GLU A 76 17.81 2.01 -20.44
N LYS A 77 16.68 2.62 -20.09
CA LYS A 77 16.20 3.88 -20.67
C LYS A 77 16.04 4.90 -19.58
N LYS A 78 16.50 6.14 -19.83
CA LYS A 78 16.37 7.26 -18.92
C LYS A 78 15.71 8.44 -19.60
N TYR A 79 14.77 9.06 -18.93
CA TYR A 79 14.12 10.30 -19.38
C TYR A 79 13.47 11.01 -18.20
N LEU A 80 13.15 12.29 -18.37
CA LEU A 80 12.48 13.07 -17.35
C LEU A 80 10.96 12.98 -17.53
N LEU A 81 10.24 12.82 -16.43
CA LEU A 81 8.79 13.02 -16.40
C LEU A 81 8.47 14.51 -16.63
N THR A 82 7.49 14.73 -17.45
CA THR A 82 6.79 16.00 -17.52
C THR A 82 5.61 16.00 -16.54
N LYS A 83 4.98 17.14 -16.31
CA LYS A 83 3.81 17.17 -15.43
C LYS A 83 2.70 16.31 -16.02
N GLN A 84 2.13 15.40 -15.22
CA GLN A 84 0.94 14.59 -15.53
C GLN A 84 1.11 13.51 -16.62
N ASP A 85 2.30 13.02 -16.86
CA ASP A 85 2.54 11.93 -17.82
C ASP A 85 2.93 10.59 -17.17
N LEU A 86 2.93 10.50 -15.84
CA LEU A 86 3.31 9.27 -15.13
C LEU A 86 2.44 8.07 -15.53
N VAL A 87 1.11 8.28 -15.60
CA VAL A 87 0.17 7.21 -15.96
C VAL A 87 0.49 6.68 -17.36
N GLU A 88 0.60 7.57 -18.35
CA GLU A 88 0.94 7.21 -19.74
C GLU A 88 2.28 6.42 -19.82
N LYS A 89 3.30 6.85 -19.09
CA LYS A 89 4.61 6.18 -19.10
C LYS A 89 4.58 4.81 -18.44
N LEU A 90 3.87 4.66 -17.32
CA LEU A 90 3.72 3.39 -16.64
C LEU A 90 2.87 2.40 -17.46
N GLU A 91 1.83 2.88 -18.15
CA GLU A 91 1.06 2.08 -19.11
C GLU A 91 1.94 1.63 -20.29
N ALA A 92 2.70 2.55 -20.88
CA ALA A 92 3.61 2.23 -21.97
C ALA A 92 4.68 1.22 -21.55
N PHE A 93 5.14 1.26 -20.29
CA PHE A 93 6.03 0.25 -19.75
C PHE A 93 5.32 -1.10 -19.58
N SER A 94 4.15 -1.11 -18.96
CA SER A 94 3.35 -2.33 -18.73
C SER A 94 2.97 -3.02 -20.06
N ALA A 95 2.62 -2.25 -21.08
CA ALA A 95 2.24 -2.77 -22.41
C ALA A 95 3.37 -3.47 -23.18
N GLN A 96 4.62 -3.38 -22.70
CA GLN A 96 5.75 -4.07 -23.31
C GLN A 96 5.77 -5.58 -22.97
N PHE A 97 5.03 -6.00 -21.93
CA PHE A 97 4.99 -7.38 -21.50
C PHE A 97 3.76 -8.11 -22.04
N SER A 98 3.93 -9.36 -22.40
CA SER A 98 2.86 -10.25 -22.84
C SER A 98 3.10 -11.64 -22.27
N ILE A 99 2.05 -12.24 -21.71
CA ILE A 99 2.13 -13.57 -21.09
C ILE A 99 1.22 -14.52 -21.89
N GLU A 100 1.77 -15.64 -22.35
CA GLU A 100 1.05 -16.65 -23.13
C GLU A 100 0.23 -17.58 -22.18
N SER A 101 -0.61 -17.02 -21.35
CA SER A 101 -1.46 -17.81 -20.45
C SER A 101 -2.62 -16.97 -19.90
N SER A 102 -3.81 -17.56 -19.81
CA SER A 102 -4.96 -17.00 -19.11
C SER A 102 -5.03 -17.43 -17.62
N ALA A 103 -4.17 -18.38 -17.21
CA ALA A 103 -4.06 -18.79 -15.81
C ALA A 103 -3.16 -17.85 -15.01
N HIS A 104 -3.32 -17.83 -13.69
CA HIS A 104 -2.45 -17.07 -12.77
C HIS A 104 -2.48 -15.54 -12.98
N GLN A 105 -3.62 -14.98 -13.36
CA GLN A 105 -3.76 -13.53 -13.64
C GLN A 105 -3.37 -12.67 -12.43
N ASN A 106 -3.57 -13.17 -11.21
CA ASN A 106 -3.24 -12.51 -9.94
C ASN A 106 -1.73 -12.32 -9.68
N VAL A 107 -0.86 -12.84 -10.55
CA VAL A 107 0.60 -12.65 -10.50
C VAL A 107 1.19 -12.14 -11.82
N GLN A 108 0.39 -12.03 -12.88
CA GLN A 108 0.81 -11.50 -14.17
C GLN A 108 0.78 -9.97 -14.15
N GLY A 109 1.81 -9.35 -13.64
CA GLY A 109 1.84 -7.89 -13.50
C GLY A 109 3.06 -7.38 -12.77
N LEU A 110 2.97 -6.15 -12.35
CA LEU A 110 4.01 -5.40 -11.66
C LEU A 110 3.68 -5.34 -10.16
N PHE A 111 4.69 -5.54 -9.33
CA PHE A 111 4.61 -5.35 -7.88
C PHE A 111 5.45 -4.14 -7.49
N GLY A 112 4.91 -3.28 -6.62
CA GLY A 112 5.63 -2.08 -6.25
C GLY A 112 4.78 -1.05 -5.51
N TYR A 113 5.17 0.22 -5.63
CA TYR A 113 4.52 1.31 -4.92
C TYR A 113 4.52 2.63 -5.70
N LEU A 114 3.57 3.50 -5.34
CA LEU A 114 3.53 4.93 -5.61
C LEU A 114 3.68 5.66 -4.27
N ALA A 115 4.71 6.47 -4.10
CA ALA A 115 4.83 7.32 -2.93
C ALA A 115 3.87 8.51 -3.02
N TRP A 116 3.54 9.13 -1.88
CA TRP A 116 2.82 10.41 -1.85
C TRP A 116 3.52 11.47 -2.70
N ASP A 117 4.84 11.40 -2.74
CA ASP A 117 5.68 12.32 -3.47
C ASP A 117 5.57 12.21 -5.00
N ALA A 118 4.85 11.19 -5.53
CA ALA A 118 4.52 11.06 -6.95
C ALA A 118 3.35 11.96 -7.39
N LEU A 119 2.60 12.56 -6.46
CA LEU A 119 1.43 13.40 -6.75
C LEU A 119 1.64 14.45 -7.86
N PRO A 120 2.75 15.22 -7.91
CA PRO A 120 2.95 16.24 -8.94
C PRO A 120 3.04 15.70 -10.37
N PHE A 121 3.25 14.39 -10.53
CA PHE A 121 3.30 13.72 -11.84
C PHE A 121 1.93 13.17 -12.29
N MET A 122 0.90 13.28 -11.43
CA MET A 122 -0.47 12.85 -11.70
C MET A 122 -1.47 14.02 -11.63
N GLU A 123 -1.26 14.96 -10.69
CA GLU A 123 -2.16 16.08 -10.43
C GLU A 123 -1.50 17.44 -10.67
N LYS A 124 -2.32 18.48 -11.01
CA LYS A 124 -1.85 19.88 -11.17
C LYS A 124 -1.55 20.52 -9.81
N LEU A 125 -0.73 19.90 -9.01
CA LEU A 125 -0.32 20.41 -7.70
C LEU A 125 1.07 21.03 -7.81
N SER A 126 1.21 22.27 -7.37
CA SER A 126 2.52 22.89 -7.19
C SER A 126 3.08 22.39 -5.86
N ARG A 127 4.25 21.74 -5.89
CA ARG A 127 4.86 21.19 -4.71
C ARG A 127 6.19 21.87 -4.40
N LYS A 128 6.40 22.22 -3.14
CA LYS A 128 7.69 22.61 -2.61
C LYS A 128 8.51 21.35 -2.34
N ARG A 129 9.75 21.31 -2.80
CA ARG A 129 10.64 20.20 -2.44
C ARG A 129 11.22 20.49 -1.05
N HIS A 130 10.77 19.74 -0.06
CA HIS A 130 11.33 19.74 1.28
C HIS A 130 12.25 18.52 1.43
N ASN A 131 13.33 18.70 2.17
CA ASN A 131 14.25 17.60 2.45
C ASN A 131 13.57 16.56 3.36
N ASN A 132 13.69 15.28 3.01
CA ASN A 132 13.25 14.17 3.85
C ASN A 132 14.37 13.13 3.95
N PRO A 133 14.92 12.86 5.15
CA PRO A 133 15.99 11.87 5.31
C PRO A 133 15.54 10.45 4.92
N ALA A 134 14.24 10.17 5.03
CA ALA A 134 13.63 8.93 4.56
C ALA A 134 13.33 8.90 3.06
N SER A 135 13.82 9.88 2.26
CA SER A 135 13.54 9.96 0.81
C SER A 135 13.94 8.66 0.09
N ILE A 136 13.01 8.14 -0.67
CA ILE A 136 13.13 6.97 -1.57
C ILE A 136 12.58 7.38 -2.94
N PRO A 137 12.75 6.59 -4.01
CA PRO A 137 12.12 6.87 -5.30
C PRO A 137 10.61 7.13 -5.16
N GLU A 138 10.06 8.05 -5.94
CA GLU A 138 8.64 8.39 -5.91
C GLU A 138 7.75 7.24 -6.42
N VAL A 139 8.30 6.43 -7.35
CA VAL A 139 7.61 5.28 -7.95
C VAL A 139 8.59 4.15 -8.11
N LYS A 140 8.18 2.94 -7.77
CA LYS A 140 8.93 1.74 -8.13
C LYS A 140 8.00 0.55 -8.32
N PHE A 141 7.97 0.04 -9.54
CA PHE A 141 7.27 -1.17 -9.91
C PHE A 141 8.22 -2.13 -10.62
N SER A 142 8.09 -3.41 -10.34
CA SER A 142 8.94 -4.44 -10.92
C SER A 142 8.13 -5.63 -11.40
N PHE A 143 8.53 -6.20 -12.54
CA PHE A 143 8.09 -7.51 -13.00
C PHE A 143 9.08 -8.56 -12.50
N TYR A 144 8.60 -9.57 -11.79
CA TYR A 144 9.43 -10.60 -11.15
C TYR A 144 9.42 -11.90 -11.93
N GLN A 145 10.59 -12.55 -12.07
CA GLN A 145 10.72 -13.82 -12.77
C GLN A 145 10.08 -14.97 -12.00
N ASN A 146 10.27 -15.01 -10.70
CA ASN A 146 9.78 -16.08 -9.85
C ASN A 146 8.86 -15.52 -8.77
N ILE A 147 7.70 -16.14 -8.60
CA ILE A 147 6.75 -15.81 -7.54
C ILE A 147 6.38 -17.12 -6.82
N VAL A 148 6.53 -17.12 -5.51
CA VAL A 148 6.04 -18.19 -4.65
C VAL A 148 4.70 -17.74 -4.07
N VAL A 149 3.64 -18.44 -4.42
CA VAL A 149 2.27 -18.18 -3.95
C VAL A 149 1.92 -19.17 -2.86
N PHE A 150 1.51 -18.67 -1.70
CA PHE A 150 0.98 -19.48 -0.62
C PHE A 150 -0.53 -19.30 -0.56
N ASN A 151 -1.29 -20.36 -0.79
CA ASN A 151 -2.73 -20.38 -0.64
C ASN A 151 -3.08 -20.83 0.78
N HIS A 152 -3.60 -19.91 1.58
CA HIS A 152 -3.92 -20.16 2.99
C HIS A 152 -5.13 -21.05 3.20
N PHE A 153 -6.05 -21.09 2.24
CA PHE A 153 -7.25 -21.91 2.34
C PHE A 153 -6.95 -23.40 2.09
N HIS A 154 -6.14 -23.69 1.07
CA HIS A 154 -5.78 -25.06 0.70
C HIS A 154 -4.49 -25.54 1.35
N ASN A 155 -3.75 -24.67 2.05
CA ASN A 155 -2.39 -24.94 2.55
C ASN A 155 -1.47 -25.47 1.44
N GLU A 156 -1.51 -24.82 0.28
CA GLU A 156 -0.71 -25.15 -0.89
C GLU A 156 0.32 -24.06 -1.16
N ILE A 157 1.47 -24.46 -1.66
CA ILE A 157 2.49 -23.56 -2.21
C ILE A 157 2.55 -23.80 -3.71
N GLU A 158 2.46 -22.73 -4.49
CA GLU A 158 2.70 -22.77 -5.91
C GLU A 158 3.93 -21.94 -6.27
N PHE A 159 4.91 -22.58 -6.90
CA PHE A 159 6.09 -21.94 -7.45
C PHE A 159 5.81 -21.57 -8.89
N ILE A 160 5.87 -20.30 -9.24
CA ILE A 160 5.57 -19.78 -10.56
C ILE A 160 6.85 -19.14 -11.14
N GLU A 161 7.17 -19.47 -12.35
CA GLU A 161 8.29 -18.89 -13.09
C GLU A 161 7.83 -18.36 -14.45
N PHE A 162 8.12 -17.08 -14.70
CA PHE A 162 7.98 -16.47 -16.01
C PHE A 162 9.28 -16.67 -16.81
N TYR A 163 9.19 -17.29 -17.96
CA TYR A 163 10.37 -17.63 -18.75
C TYR A 163 10.21 -17.33 -20.24
N ASN A 164 11.32 -17.08 -20.88
CA ASN A 164 11.49 -17.01 -22.33
C ASN A 164 12.88 -17.54 -22.70
N GLU A 165 13.28 -17.41 -23.96
CA GLU A 165 14.59 -17.89 -24.42
C GLU A 165 15.80 -17.21 -23.75
N GLU A 166 15.59 -16.06 -23.14
CA GLU A 166 16.64 -15.24 -22.51
C GLU A 166 16.76 -15.44 -21.00
N THR A 167 15.78 -16.10 -20.37
CA THR A 167 15.75 -16.30 -18.91
C THR A 167 16.44 -17.60 -18.51
N VAL A 168 17.12 -17.56 -17.37
CA VAL A 168 17.69 -18.77 -16.75
C VAL A 168 16.76 -19.21 -15.63
N SER A 169 16.31 -20.47 -15.67
CA SER A 169 15.45 -21.03 -14.63
C SER A 169 16.20 -21.20 -13.30
N GLU A 170 15.55 -20.77 -12.23
CA GLU A 170 15.98 -20.99 -10.84
C GLU A 170 14.95 -21.80 -10.02
N MET A 171 13.93 -22.32 -10.68
CA MET A 171 12.82 -23.02 -10.04
C MET A 171 13.29 -24.14 -9.11
N ALA A 172 14.15 -25.01 -9.60
CA ALA A 172 14.67 -26.14 -8.80
C ALA A 172 15.45 -25.66 -7.56
N ARG A 173 16.28 -24.61 -7.71
CA ARG A 173 17.04 -24.03 -6.60
C ARG A 173 16.13 -23.36 -5.56
N ILE A 174 15.11 -22.63 -6.01
CA ILE A 174 14.12 -22.01 -5.11
C ILE A 174 13.41 -23.09 -4.30
N GLN A 175 12.98 -24.19 -4.94
CA GLN A 175 12.34 -25.30 -4.27
C GLN A 175 13.28 -25.96 -3.26
N GLU A 176 14.55 -26.21 -3.63
CA GLU A 176 15.56 -26.77 -2.74
C GLU A 176 15.77 -25.92 -1.48
N ILE A 177 15.90 -24.59 -1.64
CA ILE A 177 16.02 -23.65 -0.51
C ILE A 177 14.78 -23.72 0.39
N CYS A 178 13.58 -23.74 -0.20
CA CYS A 178 12.34 -23.85 0.56
C CYS A 178 12.24 -25.14 1.40
N LEU A 179 12.81 -26.24 0.93
CA LEU A 179 12.85 -27.52 1.65
C LEU A 179 13.89 -27.58 2.78
N GLN A 180 14.86 -26.66 2.81
CA GLN A 180 15.86 -26.60 3.89
C GLN A 180 15.17 -26.38 5.24
N ARG A 181 15.72 -26.98 6.29
CA ARG A 181 15.18 -26.86 7.66
C ARG A 181 15.64 -25.58 8.35
N ASN A 182 16.80 -25.07 8.01
CA ASN A 182 17.45 -23.95 8.67
C ASN A 182 17.24 -22.65 7.91
N PHE A 183 17.07 -21.56 8.63
CA PHE A 183 17.11 -20.18 8.13
C PHE A 183 17.84 -19.32 9.16
N THR A 184 18.47 -18.27 8.69
CA THR A 184 19.22 -17.36 9.56
C THR A 184 18.27 -16.35 10.23
N HIS A 185 18.43 -16.17 11.51
CA HIS A 185 17.72 -15.20 12.32
C HIS A 185 18.73 -14.30 13.04
N TYR A 186 18.62 -13.00 12.83
CA TYR A 186 19.49 -12.02 13.48
C TYR A 186 18.71 -11.26 14.55
N PRO A 187 19.37 -10.83 15.65
CA PRO A 187 18.72 -10.01 16.67
C PRO A 187 18.37 -8.63 16.12
N PHE A 188 17.49 -7.92 16.83
CA PHE A 188 17.17 -6.51 16.60
C PHE A 188 17.25 -5.75 17.91
N GLN A 189 17.83 -4.56 17.89
CA GLN A 189 17.89 -3.66 19.03
C GLN A 189 17.78 -2.21 18.56
N THR A 190 17.00 -1.39 19.27
CA THR A 190 16.95 0.06 19.05
C THR A 190 18.21 0.74 19.59
N GLU A 191 18.64 1.80 18.93
CA GLU A 191 19.77 2.64 19.33
C GLU A 191 19.36 4.09 19.48
N GLY A 192 19.81 4.74 20.56
CA GLY A 192 19.50 6.12 20.84
C GLY A 192 18.04 6.38 21.19
N GLU A 193 17.67 7.64 21.29
CA GLU A 193 16.32 8.08 21.54
C GLU A 193 15.54 8.28 20.23
N MET A 194 14.23 8.07 20.29
CA MET A 194 13.33 8.37 19.18
C MET A 194 13.28 9.89 18.96
N GLN A 195 13.40 10.29 17.71
CA GLN A 195 13.36 11.69 17.30
C GLN A 195 12.15 11.97 16.42
N SER A 196 11.72 13.21 16.35
CA SER A 196 10.65 13.67 15.46
C SER A 196 11.15 14.85 14.60
N ASN A 197 10.53 15.04 13.43
CA ASN A 197 10.79 16.18 12.57
C ASN A 197 10.15 17.50 13.08
N LEU A 198 9.27 17.41 14.07
CA LEU A 198 8.55 18.52 14.71
C LEU A 198 8.51 18.31 16.21
N GLU A 199 8.63 19.37 16.99
CA GLU A 199 8.30 19.35 18.40
C GLU A 199 6.77 19.28 18.58
N ASP A 200 6.31 18.89 19.78
CA ASP A 200 4.88 18.74 20.05
C ASP A 200 4.11 20.06 19.85
N GLU A 201 4.69 21.16 20.30
CA GLU A 201 4.11 22.51 20.20
C GLU A 201 3.95 22.93 18.73
N ASP A 202 4.92 22.65 17.88
CA ASP A 202 4.88 22.97 16.44
C ASP A 202 3.77 22.15 15.74
N PHE A 203 3.65 20.88 16.07
CA PHE A 203 2.60 20.04 15.51
C PHE A 203 1.20 20.48 15.94
N ILE A 204 1.04 20.86 17.23
CA ILE A 204 -0.19 21.45 17.76
C ILE A 204 -0.57 22.74 17.01
N GLN A 205 0.39 23.57 16.66
CA GLN A 205 0.16 24.79 15.86
C GLN A 205 -0.33 24.44 14.46
N ILE A 206 0.27 23.42 13.80
CA ILE A 206 -0.18 22.94 12.47
C ILE A 206 -1.63 22.46 12.58
N VAL A 207 -1.96 21.63 13.57
CA VAL A 207 -3.32 21.13 13.80
C VAL A 207 -4.30 22.28 14.05
N SER A 208 -3.89 23.32 14.79
CA SER A 208 -4.71 24.52 15.02
C SER A 208 -5.01 25.27 13.73
N ARG A 209 -4.02 25.45 12.84
CA ARG A 209 -4.23 26.03 11.50
C ARG A 209 -5.17 25.18 10.65
N CYS A 210 -5.07 23.85 10.73
CA CYS A 210 -5.99 22.94 10.07
C CYS A 210 -7.43 23.11 10.59
N LYS A 211 -7.64 23.25 11.91
CA LYS A 211 -8.95 23.54 12.50
C LYS A 211 -9.51 24.87 11.99
N GLU A 212 -8.70 25.92 11.94
CA GLU A 212 -9.11 27.21 11.39
C GLU A 212 -9.57 27.08 9.93
N ALA A 213 -8.86 26.29 9.09
CA ALA A 213 -9.26 26.02 7.71
C ALA A 213 -10.63 25.31 7.65
N CYS A 214 -10.87 24.34 8.54
CA CYS A 214 -12.17 23.69 8.67
C CYS A 214 -13.26 24.69 9.11
N TYR A 215 -13.01 25.53 10.10
CA TYR A 215 -13.96 26.53 10.57
C TYR A 215 -14.31 27.60 9.52
N ARG A 216 -13.34 27.96 8.66
CA ARG A 216 -13.59 28.86 7.51
C ARG A 216 -14.38 28.21 6.38
N GLY A 217 -14.55 26.87 6.42
CA GLY A 217 -15.19 26.12 5.35
C GLY A 217 -14.30 25.87 4.13
N ASP A 218 -12.97 26.03 4.27
CA ASP A 218 -12.01 25.71 3.21
C ASP A 218 -11.99 24.19 2.91
N VAL A 219 -12.12 23.38 3.97
CA VAL A 219 -12.17 21.91 3.93
C VAL A 219 -13.15 21.39 5.00
N PHE A 220 -13.72 20.21 4.78
CA PHE A 220 -14.48 19.47 5.80
C PHE A 220 -13.56 18.68 6.70
N GLN A 221 -12.50 18.11 6.11
CA GLN A 221 -11.47 17.33 6.78
C GLN A 221 -10.10 17.63 6.16
N ILE A 222 -9.07 17.60 7.01
CA ILE A 222 -7.67 17.67 6.61
C ILE A 222 -6.83 16.84 7.56
N VAL A 223 -5.79 16.17 7.05
CA VAL A 223 -4.99 15.22 7.84
C VAL A 223 -3.52 15.62 7.82
N PRO A 224 -3.09 16.56 8.67
CA PRO A 224 -1.67 16.85 8.85
C PRO A 224 -0.95 15.68 9.50
N SER A 225 0.35 15.56 9.26
CA SER A 225 1.16 14.46 9.75
C SER A 225 2.53 14.89 10.25
N ARG A 226 3.15 14.04 11.08
CA ARG A 226 4.55 14.21 11.52
C ARG A 226 5.30 12.89 11.42
N GLN A 227 6.61 12.99 11.16
CA GLN A 227 7.49 11.86 11.00
C GLN A 227 8.33 11.64 12.25
N PHE A 228 8.58 10.37 12.56
CA PHE A 228 9.47 9.92 13.62
C PHE A 228 10.60 9.10 13.04
N GLN A 229 11.72 9.06 13.75
CA GLN A 229 12.86 8.23 13.39
C GLN A 229 13.47 7.57 14.63
N GLN A 230 13.96 6.33 14.44
CA GLN A 230 14.59 5.53 15.48
C GLN A 230 15.80 4.79 14.92
N GLY A 231 16.98 5.02 15.46
CA GLY A 231 18.18 4.24 15.15
C GLY A 231 18.03 2.78 15.62
N PHE A 232 18.68 1.84 14.91
CA PHE A 232 18.68 0.43 15.29
C PHE A 232 19.92 -0.31 14.80
N THR A 233 20.16 -1.48 15.42
CA THR A 233 21.11 -2.50 14.96
C THR A 233 20.40 -3.82 14.74
N GLY A 234 20.95 -4.65 13.87
CA GLY A 234 20.44 -5.98 13.56
C GLY A 234 19.42 -6.00 12.42
N ASP A 235 18.39 -6.85 12.55
CA ASP A 235 17.48 -7.21 11.49
C ASP A 235 16.08 -6.63 11.72
N GLU A 236 15.72 -5.60 10.96
CA GLU A 236 14.41 -4.93 11.01
C GLU A 236 13.24 -5.83 10.60
N PHE A 237 13.49 -6.99 10.02
CA PHE A 237 12.42 -7.97 9.76
C PHE A 237 11.74 -8.44 11.06
N ASN A 238 12.44 -8.37 12.20
CA ASN A 238 11.82 -8.63 13.50
C ASN A 238 10.78 -7.58 13.90
N VAL A 239 10.97 -6.32 13.48
CA VAL A 239 9.98 -5.25 13.68
C VAL A 239 8.73 -5.57 12.86
N TYR A 240 8.89 -5.99 11.59
CA TYR A 240 7.76 -6.44 10.77
C TYR A 240 7.01 -7.62 11.42
N ARG A 241 7.72 -8.63 11.92
CA ARG A 241 7.11 -9.78 12.60
C ARG A 241 6.34 -9.38 13.85
N SER A 242 6.87 -8.44 14.63
CA SER A 242 6.21 -7.89 15.81
C SER A 242 4.97 -7.10 15.43
N LEU A 243 5.07 -6.21 14.43
CA LEU A 243 3.94 -5.44 13.92
C LEU A 243 2.82 -6.36 13.40
N ARG A 244 3.17 -7.39 12.64
CA ARG A 244 2.25 -8.40 12.13
C ARG A 244 1.48 -9.10 13.26
N SER A 245 2.13 -9.36 14.39
CA SER A 245 1.52 -10.01 15.55
C SER A 245 0.62 -9.08 16.35
N ILE A 246 1.04 -7.82 16.53
CA ILE A 246 0.31 -6.83 17.33
C ILE A 246 -0.89 -6.28 16.55
N ASN A 247 -0.72 -6.07 15.25
CA ASN A 247 -1.71 -5.45 14.39
C ASN A 247 -1.90 -6.26 13.09
N PRO A 248 -2.55 -7.42 13.15
CA PRO A 248 -2.88 -8.16 11.94
C PRO A 248 -3.89 -7.37 11.11
N SER A 249 -3.57 -7.16 9.85
CA SER A 249 -4.38 -6.38 8.90
C SER A 249 -4.45 -7.10 7.55
N PRO A 250 -5.42 -6.76 6.68
CA PRO A 250 -5.59 -7.41 5.38
C PRO A 250 -4.36 -7.32 4.48
N TYR A 251 -3.57 -6.25 4.61
CA TYR A 251 -2.40 -5.99 3.78
C TYR A 251 -1.15 -5.92 4.64
N LEU A 252 -0.46 -7.04 4.74
CA LEU A 252 0.84 -7.13 5.39
C LEU A 252 1.92 -7.19 4.29
N PHE A 253 2.98 -6.43 4.44
CA PHE A 253 4.00 -6.34 3.40
C PHE A 253 5.39 -6.08 3.96
N TYR A 254 6.39 -6.63 3.28
CA TYR A 254 7.80 -6.36 3.49
C TYR A 254 8.52 -6.31 2.15
N PHE A 255 8.84 -5.13 1.69
CA PHE A 255 9.49 -4.86 0.40
C PHE A 255 10.96 -4.53 0.64
N ASP A 256 11.84 -5.45 0.29
CA ASP A 256 13.29 -5.24 0.34
C ASP A 256 13.78 -4.76 -1.03
N TYR A 257 14.34 -3.56 -1.07
CA TYR A 257 14.98 -2.98 -2.27
C TYR A 257 16.49 -2.82 -2.12
N GLY A 258 17.09 -3.54 -1.15
CA GLY A 258 18.52 -3.51 -0.87
C GLY A 258 18.94 -2.32 -0.01
N ASN A 259 19.00 -1.14 -0.59
CA ASN A 259 19.44 0.09 0.08
C ASN A 259 18.35 0.74 0.98
N TYR A 260 17.11 0.33 0.85
CA TYR A 260 16.00 0.68 1.74
C TYR A 260 14.96 -0.45 1.75
N LYS A 261 14.15 -0.47 2.79
CA LYS A 261 13.03 -1.41 2.91
C LYS A 261 11.78 -0.67 3.33
N ILE A 262 10.62 -1.17 2.86
CA ILE A 262 9.31 -0.65 3.24
C ILE A 262 8.52 -1.82 3.80
N PHE A 263 7.99 -1.70 5.02
CA PHE A 263 7.19 -2.75 5.60
C PHE A 263 6.09 -2.20 6.49
N GLY A 264 5.00 -2.94 6.61
CA GLY A 264 3.86 -2.45 7.33
C GLY A 264 2.72 -3.43 7.44
N SER A 265 1.65 -2.95 8.07
CA SER A 265 0.39 -3.65 8.27
C SER A 265 -0.76 -2.68 8.00
N SER A 266 -1.17 -2.57 6.74
CA SER A 266 -2.22 -1.66 6.32
C SER A 266 -3.61 -2.30 6.43
N PRO A 267 -4.58 -1.63 7.04
CA PRO A 267 -5.95 -2.13 7.11
C PRO A 267 -6.78 -1.79 5.87
N GLU A 268 -6.31 -0.90 5.00
CA GLU A 268 -7.17 -0.21 4.03
C GLU A 268 -6.62 -0.33 2.61
N ALA A 269 -7.49 -0.76 1.68
CA ALA A 269 -7.21 -0.69 0.26
C ALA A 269 -7.29 0.76 -0.23
N GLN A 270 -6.34 1.18 -1.06
CA GLN A 270 -6.45 2.42 -1.84
C GLN A 270 -7.55 2.26 -2.90
N ILE A 271 -7.43 1.20 -3.67
CA ILE A 271 -8.41 0.78 -4.67
C ILE A 271 -8.17 -0.68 -5.06
N ILE A 272 -9.26 -1.39 -5.35
CA ILE A 272 -9.23 -2.71 -5.98
C ILE A 272 -9.96 -2.57 -7.31
N ILE A 273 -9.33 -3.04 -8.39
CA ILE A 273 -9.96 -3.14 -9.71
C ILE A 273 -9.84 -4.60 -10.15
N GLN A 274 -10.96 -5.25 -10.40
CA GLN A 274 -11.01 -6.61 -10.87
C GLN A 274 -12.08 -6.76 -11.93
N ASN A 275 -11.70 -7.34 -13.08
CA ASN A 275 -12.62 -7.51 -14.21
C ASN A 275 -13.33 -6.18 -14.61
N ARG A 276 -12.61 -5.06 -14.61
CA ARG A 276 -13.08 -3.70 -14.89
C ARG A 276 -14.10 -3.13 -13.89
N ILE A 277 -14.23 -3.73 -12.71
CA ILE A 277 -15.02 -3.19 -11.60
C ILE A 277 -14.06 -2.61 -10.57
N ALA A 278 -14.11 -1.29 -10.38
CA ALA A 278 -13.37 -0.58 -9.35
C ALA A 278 -14.13 -0.60 -8.03
N GLN A 279 -13.41 -0.73 -6.92
CA GLN A 279 -13.96 -0.80 -5.57
C GLN A 279 -13.10 0.04 -4.63
N ILE A 280 -13.77 0.88 -3.84
CA ILE A 280 -13.17 1.59 -2.70
C ILE A 280 -13.99 1.20 -1.46
N HIS A 281 -13.29 0.92 -0.36
CA HIS A 281 -13.92 0.51 0.89
C HIS A 281 -13.69 1.59 1.97
N PRO A 282 -14.52 2.64 2.04
CA PRO A 282 -14.42 3.64 3.10
C PRO A 282 -14.62 3.00 4.47
N ILE A 283 -13.64 3.24 5.35
CA ILE A 283 -13.67 2.79 6.74
C ILE A 283 -13.74 4.03 7.62
N ALA A 284 -14.78 4.15 8.42
CA ALA A 284 -14.90 5.18 9.45
C ALA A 284 -15.46 4.57 10.73
N GLY A 285 -15.14 5.18 11.84
CA GLY A 285 -15.50 4.65 13.14
C GLY A 285 -14.65 3.44 13.53
N THR A 286 -14.00 3.56 14.66
CA THR A 286 -13.17 2.48 15.21
C THR A 286 -13.41 2.35 16.68
N VAL A 287 -13.86 1.17 17.11
CA VAL A 287 -14.00 0.84 18.53
C VAL A 287 -13.15 -0.39 18.83
N ARG A 288 -12.42 -0.33 19.93
CA ARG A 288 -11.60 -1.46 20.37
C ARG A 288 -12.48 -2.58 20.90
N ARG A 289 -12.22 -3.81 20.46
CA ARG A 289 -12.87 -4.99 21.00
C ARG A 289 -12.43 -5.28 22.43
N THR A 290 -13.38 -5.65 23.25
CA THR A 290 -13.13 -6.05 24.65
C THR A 290 -12.92 -7.55 24.80
N GLY A 291 -13.29 -8.34 23.80
CA GLY A 291 -13.33 -9.82 23.86
C GLY A 291 -14.56 -10.37 24.60
N ASN A 292 -15.43 -9.48 25.10
CA ASN A 292 -16.72 -9.85 25.68
C ASN A 292 -17.83 -9.53 24.68
N LEU A 293 -18.60 -10.54 24.25
CA LEU A 293 -19.61 -10.41 23.21
C LEU A 293 -20.71 -9.39 23.54
N GLU A 294 -21.15 -9.31 24.80
CA GLU A 294 -22.20 -8.38 25.21
C GLU A 294 -21.69 -6.93 25.16
N LYS A 295 -20.48 -6.69 25.66
CA LYS A 295 -19.84 -5.37 25.61
C LYS A 295 -19.51 -4.96 24.17
N ASP A 296 -19.01 -5.89 23.36
CA ASP A 296 -18.71 -5.63 21.95
C ASP A 296 -20.00 -5.29 21.19
N SER A 297 -21.16 -5.92 21.54
CA SER A 297 -22.47 -5.57 20.97
C SER A 297 -22.91 -4.17 21.37
N GLN A 298 -22.75 -3.79 22.65
CA GLN A 298 -23.09 -2.43 23.12
C GLN A 298 -22.23 -1.36 22.43
N LEU A 299 -20.92 -1.61 22.33
CA LEU A 299 -20.01 -0.71 21.62
C LEU A 299 -20.33 -0.60 20.12
N THR A 300 -20.85 -1.66 19.53
CA THR A 300 -21.34 -1.66 18.15
C THR A 300 -22.56 -0.76 17.99
N ASP A 301 -23.53 -0.88 18.90
CA ASP A 301 -24.72 -0.02 18.88
C ASP A 301 -24.34 1.45 19.09
N GLU A 302 -23.45 1.76 20.05
CA GLU A 302 -22.92 3.10 20.25
C GLU A 302 -22.25 3.63 18.97
N LEU A 303 -21.43 2.84 18.29
CA LEU A 303 -20.74 3.22 17.05
C LEU A 303 -21.74 3.51 15.91
N ILE A 304 -22.77 2.68 15.74
CA ILE A 304 -23.79 2.84 14.70
C ILE A 304 -24.56 4.15 14.88
N TYR A 305 -24.84 4.54 16.11
CA TYR A 305 -25.65 5.70 16.43
C TYR A 305 -24.82 6.95 16.76
N ASP A 306 -23.49 6.88 16.77
CA ASP A 306 -22.64 8.05 17.01
C ASP A 306 -22.78 9.06 15.84
N PRO A 307 -23.28 10.30 16.10
CA PRO A 307 -23.53 11.27 15.04
C PRO A 307 -22.24 11.68 14.31
N LYS A 308 -21.13 11.80 15.03
CA LYS A 308 -19.84 12.21 14.50
C LYS A 308 -19.28 11.15 13.53
N GLU A 309 -19.22 9.90 14.00
CA GLU A 309 -18.72 8.78 13.17
C GLU A 309 -19.60 8.59 11.93
N ASN A 310 -20.89 8.81 12.06
CA ASN A 310 -21.84 8.77 10.95
C ASN A 310 -21.59 9.87 9.90
N GLU A 311 -21.37 11.10 10.31
CA GLU A 311 -21.09 12.23 9.41
C GLU A 311 -19.76 12.03 8.68
N GLU A 312 -18.71 11.59 9.41
CA GLU A 312 -17.42 11.26 8.82
C GLU A 312 -17.55 10.13 7.79
N HIS A 313 -18.29 9.09 8.13
CA HIS A 313 -18.52 7.97 7.21
C HIS A 313 -19.24 8.38 5.92
N VAL A 314 -20.30 9.19 6.04
CA VAL A 314 -21.02 9.73 4.86
C VAL A 314 -20.08 10.53 3.96
N MET A 315 -19.26 11.40 4.57
CA MET A 315 -18.28 12.20 3.84
C MET A 315 -17.27 11.33 3.08
N LEU A 316 -16.75 10.25 3.71
CA LEU A 316 -15.79 9.34 3.05
C LEU A 316 -16.45 8.52 1.94
N VAL A 317 -17.69 8.09 2.11
CA VAL A 317 -18.47 7.41 1.05
C VAL A 317 -18.69 8.33 -0.14
N ASP A 318 -19.06 9.60 0.11
CA ASP A 318 -19.27 10.58 -0.95
C ASP A 318 -17.97 10.92 -1.69
N LEU A 319 -16.86 11.02 -0.96
CA LEU A 319 -15.53 11.18 -1.54
C LEU A 319 -15.14 10.00 -2.45
N ALA A 320 -15.38 8.75 -2.01
CA ALA A 320 -15.12 7.55 -2.81
C ALA A 320 -15.99 7.53 -4.08
N ARG A 321 -17.27 7.90 -3.98
CA ARG A 321 -18.16 8.05 -5.13
C ARG A 321 -17.64 9.10 -6.13
N ASN A 322 -17.21 10.25 -5.61
CA ASN A 322 -16.64 11.32 -6.44
C ASN A 322 -15.35 10.87 -7.15
N ASP A 323 -14.46 10.19 -6.45
CA ASP A 323 -13.19 9.70 -7.01
C ASP A 323 -13.43 8.69 -8.15
N LEU A 324 -14.37 7.75 -7.98
CA LEU A 324 -14.71 6.77 -9.02
C LEU A 324 -15.47 7.38 -10.20
N SER A 325 -16.28 8.42 -9.98
CA SER A 325 -17.12 9.01 -11.02
C SER A 325 -16.35 9.74 -12.13
N LYS A 326 -15.03 9.94 -11.99
CA LYS A 326 -14.23 10.66 -12.99
C LYS A 326 -13.99 9.85 -14.27
N ASN A 327 -13.79 8.54 -14.17
CA ASN A 327 -13.50 7.62 -15.29
C ASN A 327 -14.20 6.26 -15.15
N ALA A 328 -15.30 6.22 -14.39
CA ALA A 328 -16.14 5.05 -14.26
C ALA A 328 -17.61 5.45 -14.22
N GLN A 329 -18.47 4.52 -14.60
CA GLN A 329 -19.94 4.68 -14.67
C GLN A 329 -20.62 3.74 -13.68
N ASN A 330 -21.92 3.87 -13.52
CA ASN A 330 -22.73 3.03 -12.63
C ASN A 330 -22.16 3.00 -11.19
N VAL A 331 -21.77 4.21 -10.69
CA VAL A 331 -21.22 4.34 -9.33
C VAL A 331 -22.31 4.09 -8.31
N GLU A 332 -22.17 3.06 -7.51
CA GLU A 332 -23.15 2.66 -6.50
C GLU A 332 -22.50 2.34 -5.15
N VAL A 333 -23.28 2.46 -4.09
CA VAL A 333 -22.90 2.01 -2.75
C VAL A 333 -23.50 0.62 -2.55
N GLU A 334 -22.72 -0.41 -2.92
CA GLU A 334 -23.15 -1.81 -2.85
C GLU A 334 -23.49 -2.24 -1.41
N ARG A 335 -22.68 -1.75 -0.46
CA ARG A 335 -22.86 -1.98 0.97
C ARG A 335 -22.67 -0.68 1.72
N TYR A 336 -23.54 -0.38 2.66
CA TYR A 336 -23.52 0.87 3.41
C TYR A 336 -23.51 0.61 4.90
N LYS A 337 -22.45 1.09 5.58
CA LYS A 337 -22.28 1.02 7.05
C LYS A 337 -22.39 -0.40 7.61
N GLU A 338 -21.77 -1.38 6.97
CA GLU A 338 -21.67 -2.72 7.55
C GLU A 338 -20.72 -2.73 8.74
N VAL A 339 -21.17 -3.36 9.82
CA VAL A 339 -20.30 -3.59 10.98
C VAL A 339 -19.38 -4.77 10.67
N GLN A 340 -18.08 -4.52 10.73
CA GLN A 340 -17.08 -5.57 10.56
C GLN A 340 -16.27 -5.76 11.84
N TYR A 341 -16.25 -7.01 12.32
CA TYR A 341 -15.51 -7.41 13.51
C TYR A 341 -14.14 -7.97 13.11
N PHE A 342 -13.10 -7.21 13.41
CA PHE A 342 -11.72 -7.68 13.29
C PHE A 342 -11.23 -8.28 14.61
N SER A 343 -9.99 -8.80 14.65
CA SER A 343 -9.44 -9.43 15.87
C SER A 343 -9.44 -8.49 17.08
N HIS A 344 -9.16 -7.19 16.89
CA HIS A 344 -8.95 -6.22 17.98
C HIS A 344 -9.86 -4.99 17.90
N VAL A 345 -10.54 -4.77 16.77
CA VAL A 345 -11.35 -3.59 16.51
C VAL A 345 -12.66 -3.95 15.82
N ILE A 346 -13.64 -3.07 15.95
CA ILE A 346 -14.90 -3.06 15.22
C ILE A 346 -14.91 -1.81 14.36
N HIS A 347 -15.21 -1.95 13.09
CA HIS A 347 -15.31 -0.84 12.14
C HIS A 347 -16.68 -0.78 11.48
N LEU A 348 -17.07 0.43 11.06
CA LEU A 348 -18.10 0.63 10.05
C LEU A 348 -17.43 0.70 8.68
N VAL A 349 -17.83 -0.17 7.78
CA VAL A 349 -17.26 -0.27 6.43
C VAL A 349 -18.37 -0.13 5.40
N SER A 350 -18.14 0.69 4.38
CA SER A 350 -18.98 0.71 3.18
C SER A 350 -18.20 0.17 1.99
N LYS A 351 -18.89 -0.25 0.96
CA LYS A 351 -18.32 -0.67 -0.31
C LYS A 351 -18.93 0.17 -1.43
N VAL A 352 -18.10 0.96 -2.09
CA VAL A 352 -18.46 1.73 -3.27
C VAL A 352 -17.87 1.04 -4.48
N THR A 353 -18.70 0.77 -5.49
CA THR A 353 -18.32 0.10 -6.72
C THR A 353 -18.63 0.96 -7.93
N ALA A 354 -17.88 0.77 -9.00
CA ALA A 354 -18.13 1.42 -10.28
C ALA A 354 -17.57 0.56 -11.42
N GLU A 355 -18.21 0.61 -12.58
CA GLU A 355 -17.73 -0.02 -13.79
C GLU A 355 -16.82 0.96 -14.55
N LEU A 356 -15.63 0.55 -14.94
CA LEU A 356 -14.76 1.36 -15.76
C LEU A 356 -15.41 1.61 -17.14
N GLU A 357 -15.38 2.86 -17.61
CA GLU A 357 -15.78 3.21 -18.98
C GLU A 357 -14.94 2.41 -20.00
N GLU A 358 -15.51 2.11 -21.18
CA GLU A 358 -14.92 1.17 -22.14
C GLU A 358 -13.45 1.49 -22.48
N ASP A 359 -13.15 2.76 -22.64
CA ASP A 359 -11.80 3.26 -22.95
C ASP A 359 -10.98 3.68 -21.72
N ALA A 360 -11.54 3.57 -20.49
CA ALA A 360 -10.85 4.01 -19.29
C ALA A 360 -9.72 3.08 -18.90
N SER A 361 -8.59 3.68 -18.59
CA SER A 361 -7.43 3.00 -18.02
C SER A 361 -7.61 2.76 -16.52
N SER A 362 -7.33 1.55 -16.07
CA SER A 362 -7.30 1.21 -14.63
C SER A 362 -6.25 2.05 -13.88
N LEU A 363 -5.11 2.34 -14.50
CA LEU A 363 -4.07 3.19 -13.90
C LEU A 363 -4.53 4.65 -13.77
N GLN A 364 -5.35 5.14 -14.71
CA GLN A 364 -5.95 6.47 -14.58
C GLN A 364 -6.95 6.52 -13.42
N VAL A 365 -7.79 5.48 -13.25
CA VAL A 365 -8.73 5.40 -12.12
C VAL A 365 -7.98 5.33 -10.78
N LEU A 366 -6.87 4.60 -10.72
CA LEU A 366 -5.98 4.63 -9.55
C LEU A 366 -5.45 6.06 -9.30
N ALA A 367 -4.94 6.75 -10.31
CA ALA A 367 -4.42 8.11 -10.19
C ALA A 367 -5.50 9.11 -9.73
N ASP A 368 -6.73 9.00 -10.24
CA ASP A 368 -7.85 9.86 -9.86
C ASP A 368 -8.32 9.66 -8.42
N SER A 369 -8.19 8.44 -7.91
CA SER A 369 -8.49 8.12 -6.51
C SER A 369 -7.36 8.47 -5.56
N PHE A 370 -6.14 8.64 -6.07
CA PHE A 370 -4.93 8.90 -5.28
C PHE A 370 -4.76 10.39 -4.93
N PRO A 371 -4.27 10.73 -3.73
CA PRO A 371 -4.13 9.85 -2.58
C PRO A 371 -5.50 9.62 -1.90
N ALA A 372 -5.54 8.66 -0.97
CA ALA A 372 -6.73 8.39 -0.20
C ALA A 372 -7.21 9.62 0.56
N GLY A 373 -8.53 9.82 0.60
CA GLY A 373 -9.15 10.93 1.32
C GLY A 373 -8.92 10.87 2.83
N THR A 374 -8.85 9.64 3.37
CA THR A 374 -8.54 9.37 4.77
C THR A 374 -7.15 9.86 5.20
N LEU A 375 -6.23 10.12 4.25
CA LEU A 375 -4.87 10.62 4.48
C LEU A 375 -4.66 12.05 4.00
N SER A 376 -5.55 12.57 3.18
CA SER A 376 -5.48 13.94 2.62
C SER A 376 -6.54 14.86 3.24
N GLY A 377 -7.78 14.63 2.91
CA GLY A 377 -8.95 15.38 3.37
C GLY A 377 -9.98 15.61 2.26
N ALA A 378 -11.01 16.37 2.58
CA ALA A 378 -12.12 16.66 1.70
C ALA A 378 -12.49 18.17 1.76
N PRO A 379 -12.64 18.88 0.63
CA PRO A 379 -12.35 18.47 -0.76
C PRO A 379 -10.86 18.19 -0.97
N LYS A 380 -10.54 17.10 -1.67
CA LYS A 380 -9.18 16.55 -1.82
C LYS A 380 -8.15 17.59 -2.27
N TYR A 381 -8.41 18.28 -3.38
CA TYR A 381 -7.46 19.23 -3.96
C TYR A 381 -7.12 20.39 -2.99
N LYS A 382 -8.13 20.94 -2.32
CA LYS A 382 -7.90 22.02 -1.34
C LYS A 382 -7.14 21.55 -0.12
N ALA A 383 -7.45 20.34 0.38
CA ALA A 383 -6.72 19.73 1.48
C ALA A 383 -5.25 19.52 1.13
N LEU A 384 -4.93 19.03 -0.09
CA LEU A 384 -3.56 18.85 -0.57
C LEU A 384 -2.80 20.17 -0.64
N GLN A 385 -3.44 21.27 -1.10
CA GLN A 385 -2.81 22.59 -1.13
C GLN A 385 -2.45 23.10 0.27
N LEU A 386 -3.37 22.91 1.23
CA LEU A 386 -3.14 23.34 2.61
C LEU A 386 -2.08 22.49 3.31
N LEU A 387 -2.06 21.17 3.05
CA LEU A 387 -1.01 20.29 3.58
C LEU A 387 0.38 20.68 3.07
N GLU A 388 0.48 21.02 1.78
CA GLU A 388 1.73 21.50 1.19
C GLU A 388 2.21 22.84 1.79
N GLU A 389 1.27 23.66 2.27
CA GLU A 389 1.60 24.91 2.96
C GLU A 389 1.99 24.70 4.43
N PHE A 390 1.33 23.74 5.12
CA PHE A 390 1.44 23.58 6.56
C PHE A 390 2.54 22.61 6.98
N GLU A 391 2.79 21.57 6.20
CA GLU A 391 3.85 20.60 6.48
C GLU A 391 5.22 21.14 6.02
N ASN A 392 6.24 20.94 6.85
CA ASN A 392 7.61 21.40 6.60
C ASN A 392 8.49 20.34 5.93
N GLN A 393 7.96 19.14 5.69
CA GLN A 393 8.69 18.00 5.15
C GLN A 393 7.83 17.21 4.15
N ASN A 394 8.47 16.64 3.13
CA ASN A 394 7.83 15.71 2.22
C ASN A 394 7.41 14.43 2.94
N ARG A 395 6.24 13.90 2.61
CA ARG A 395 5.72 12.68 3.25
C ARG A 395 6.44 11.39 2.83
N GLY A 396 7.12 11.41 1.65
CA GLY A 396 7.72 10.20 1.11
C GLY A 396 6.64 9.17 0.76
N ILE A 397 6.77 7.97 1.33
CA ILE A 397 5.82 6.86 1.08
C ILE A 397 4.55 6.95 1.92
N TYR A 398 4.53 7.68 3.05
CA TYR A 398 3.36 7.77 3.92
C TYR A 398 2.15 8.38 3.22
N GLY A 399 1.02 7.69 3.25
CA GLY A 399 -0.17 8.06 2.48
C GLY A 399 -0.06 7.76 1.00
N GLY A 400 1.05 7.15 0.56
CA GLY A 400 1.20 6.53 -0.76
C GLY A 400 0.43 5.23 -0.86
N THR A 401 0.70 4.45 -1.90
CA THR A 401 0.05 3.16 -2.13
C THR A 401 1.03 2.12 -2.63
N LEU A 402 0.80 0.84 -2.31
CA LEU A 402 1.63 -0.27 -2.75
C LEU A 402 0.80 -1.52 -3.03
N GLY A 403 1.31 -2.39 -3.88
CA GLY A 403 0.63 -3.64 -4.19
C GLY A 403 0.93 -4.15 -5.60
N PHE A 404 -0.12 -4.49 -6.33
CA PHE A 404 -0.10 -5.20 -7.60
C PHE A 404 -0.84 -4.42 -8.69
N LEU A 405 -0.23 -4.36 -9.87
CA LEU A 405 -0.77 -3.83 -11.12
C LEU A 405 -0.72 -4.93 -12.18
N GLY A 406 -1.87 -5.53 -12.50
CA GLY A 406 -2.01 -6.61 -13.46
C GLY A 406 -1.89 -6.13 -14.92
N PHE A 407 -1.27 -6.94 -15.77
CA PHE A 407 -1.20 -6.67 -17.23
C PHE A 407 -2.57 -6.74 -17.92
N ASN A 408 -3.56 -7.37 -17.26
CA ASN A 408 -4.95 -7.41 -17.70
C ASN A 408 -5.78 -6.20 -17.23
N GLY A 409 -5.16 -5.26 -16.49
CA GLY A 409 -5.81 -4.09 -15.91
C GLY A 409 -6.40 -4.30 -14.51
N ASP A 410 -6.26 -5.48 -13.92
CA ASP A 410 -6.61 -5.69 -12.52
C ASP A 410 -5.62 -4.94 -11.62
N ILE A 411 -6.10 -4.35 -10.54
CA ILE A 411 -5.31 -3.58 -9.57
C ILE A 411 -5.70 -4.00 -8.16
N ASN A 412 -4.71 -4.19 -7.30
CA ASN A 412 -4.92 -4.37 -5.87
C ASN A 412 -3.83 -3.59 -5.12
N MET A 413 -4.19 -2.40 -4.65
CA MET A 413 -3.27 -1.45 -4.02
C MET A 413 -3.76 -1.07 -2.63
N ALA A 414 -2.89 -1.19 -1.63
CA ALA A 414 -3.15 -0.78 -0.25
C ALA A 414 -2.58 0.60 0.04
N ILE A 415 -3.21 1.35 0.95
CA ILE A 415 -2.68 2.62 1.45
C ILE A 415 -1.47 2.36 2.34
N VAL A 416 -0.41 3.14 2.20
CA VAL A 416 0.78 3.01 3.05
C VAL A 416 0.60 3.79 4.34
N ILE A 417 0.07 3.09 5.32
CA ILE A 417 -0.10 3.53 6.72
C ILE A 417 0.33 2.40 7.65
N ARG A 418 0.55 2.70 8.93
CA ARG A 418 1.06 1.73 9.91
C ARG A 418 2.32 1.03 9.38
N SER A 419 3.25 1.83 8.87
CA SER A 419 4.37 1.36 8.06
C SER A 419 5.66 2.04 8.44
N PHE A 420 6.76 1.36 8.13
CA PHE A 420 8.11 1.83 8.35
C PHE A 420 8.88 1.87 7.03
N ILE A 421 9.80 2.85 6.92
CA ILE A 421 10.93 2.78 6.01
C ILE A 421 12.16 2.45 6.84
N SER A 422 12.91 1.44 6.44
CA SER A 422 14.25 1.18 6.95
C SER A 422 15.28 1.67 5.94
N LYS A 423 16.15 2.60 6.37
CA LYS A 423 17.23 3.14 5.54
C LYS A 423 18.39 3.58 6.41
N ASN A 424 19.60 3.18 6.06
CA ASN A 424 20.83 3.57 6.79
C ASN A 424 20.75 3.28 8.30
N HIS A 425 20.29 2.08 8.69
CA HIS A 425 20.11 1.67 10.08
C HIS A 425 19.17 2.58 10.90
N THR A 426 18.24 3.24 10.23
CA THR A 426 17.23 4.09 10.85
C THR A 426 15.84 3.66 10.35
N LEU A 427 14.92 3.48 11.29
CA LEU A 427 13.50 3.31 11.02
C LEU A 427 12.83 4.67 10.98
N TYR A 428 12.10 4.95 9.91
CA TYR A 428 11.24 6.12 9.76
C TYR A 428 9.80 5.67 9.72
N PHE A 429 8.94 6.36 10.45
CA PHE A 429 7.50 6.12 10.45
C PHE A 429 6.75 7.43 10.65
N GLN A 430 5.49 7.47 10.22
CA GLN A 430 4.73 8.70 10.19
C GLN A 430 3.31 8.47 10.68
N ALA A 431 2.75 9.47 11.36
CA ALA A 431 1.39 9.45 11.87
C ALA A 431 0.67 10.75 11.51
N GLY A 432 -0.60 10.64 11.11
CA GLY A 432 -1.48 11.75 10.79
C GLY A 432 -2.51 12.00 11.87
N ALA A 433 -3.01 13.24 11.96
CA ALA A 433 -4.08 13.66 12.83
C ALA A 433 -5.28 14.13 12.00
N GLY A 434 -6.34 13.30 11.92
CA GLY A 434 -7.59 13.69 11.27
C GLY A 434 -8.20 14.92 11.95
N THR A 435 -8.36 16.00 11.21
CA THR A 435 -8.92 17.27 11.69
C THR A 435 -10.18 17.59 10.91
N VAL A 436 -11.28 17.80 11.62
CA VAL A 436 -12.63 18.00 11.06
C VAL A 436 -13.30 19.24 11.67
N SER A 437 -14.34 19.75 11.02
CA SER A 437 -15.04 20.98 11.43
C SER A 437 -15.88 20.85 12.69
N TYR A 438 -16.29 19.65 13.07
CA TYR A 438 -17.02 19.43 14.31
C TYR A 438 -16.06 19.20 15.46
N THR A 439 -15.89 20.15 16.21
CA THR A 439 -15.51 20.52 17.56
C THR A 439 -14.55 19.70 18.42
N HIS A 440 -14.16 18.49 18.16
CA HIS A 440 -13.25 17.77 19.05
C HIS A 440 -12.12 17.08 18.31
N LEU A 441 -10.89 17.52 18.62
CA LEU A 441 -9.68 16.74 18.40
C LEU A 441 -9.81 15.41 19.16
N THR A 442 -10.11 14.35 18.48
CA THR A 442 -9.61 13.08 18.93
C THR A 442 -8.21 12.95 18.33
N LEU A 443 -7.19 13.29 19.11
CA LEU A 443 -5.89 12.67 18.90
C LEU A 443 -6.18 11.18 18.81
N PRO A 444 -5.58 10.44 17.86
CA PRO A 444 -5.62 8.99 17.94
C PRO A 444 -4.94 8.61 19.25
N THR A 445 -5.72 8.52 20.30
CA THR A 445 -5.35 7.90 21.55
C THR A 445 -5.43 6.41 21.33
N THR A 446 -4.58 5.92 20.47
CA THR A 446 -4.18 4.54 20.50
C THR A 446 -2.78 4.53 21.07
N PRO A 447 -2.64 4.34 22.39
CA PRO A 447 -1.39 3.86 22.91
C PRO A 447 -1.28 2.42 22.42
N TYR A 448 -0.38 2.19 21.47
CA TYR A 448 0.03 0.86 21.06
C TYR A 448 1.46 0.61 21.47
#